data_74f2feea4a0598285fd60a4034ed83d2
#
_entry.id   74f2feea4a0598285fd60a4034ed83d2
#
_cell.length_a   1.000
_cell.length_b   1.000
_cell.length_c   1.000
_cell.angle_alpha   90.00
_cell.angle_beta   90.00
_cell.angle_gamma   90.00
#
_symmetry.space_group_name_H-M   'P 1'
#
loop_
_entity.id
_entity.type
_entity.pdbx_description
1 polymer ?
#
loop_
_entity_poly.entity_id
_entity_poly.type
_entity_poly.pdbx_seq_one_letter_code
_entity_poly.pdbx_strand_id
1 'polypeptide(L)' 'MTPNLVSAARSLLGLSQDDLAKLSGVSRASISNFERSASGLIAQNRKAVISSLEAAGIEFIEGGVRLKPKGKK' A
#
# COMPACT_ATOMS: atom_id res chain seq x y z
N MET A 1 4.45 5.85 -7.17
CA MET A 1 4.03 5.64 -5.76
C MET A 1 5.16 6.01 -4.83
N THR A 2 4.85 6.75 -3.80
CA THR A 2 5.85 7.17 -2.83
C THR A 2 5.64 6.41 -1.52
N PRO A 3 6.65 6.39 -0.65
CA PRO A 3 6.50 5.74 0.65
C PRO A 3 5.35 6.30 1.47
N ASN A 4 5.16 7.61 1.41
CA ASN A 4 4.09 8.23 2.18
C ASN A 4 2.71 7.77 1.72
N LEU A 5 2.56 7.49 0.42
CA LEU A 5 1.28 7.02 -0.09
C LEU A 5 0.97 5.61 0.41
N VAL A 6 1.98 4.76 0.55
CA VAL A 6 1.77 3.42 1.09
C VAL A 6 1.30 3.51 2.55
N SER A 7 1.99 4.31 3.34
CA SER A 7 1.64 4.51 4.73
C SER A 7 0.24 5.10 4.86
N ALA A 8 -0.07 6.09 4.04
CA ALA A 8 -1.39 6.73 4.05
C ALA A 8 -2.49 5.73 3.68
N ALA A 9 -2.24 4.91 2.67
CA ALA A 9 -3.21 3.91 2.25
C ALA A 9 -3.47 2.90 3.36
N ARG A 10 -2.41 2.45 4.03
CA ARG A 10 -2.57 1.54 5.16
C ARG A 10 -3.43 2.18 6.24
N SER A 11 -3.14 3.43 6.56
CA SER A 11 -3.88 4.14 7.60
C SER A 11 -5.35 4.26 7.26
N LEU A 12 -5.66 4.56 6.01
CA LEU A 12 -7.05 4.66 5.58
C LEU A 12 -7.79 3.34 5.74
N LEU A 13 -7.09 2.23 5.56
CA LEU A 13 -7.68 0.90 5.65
C LEU A 13 -7.60 0.32 7.06
N GLY A 14 -6.88 0.97 7.96
CA GLY A 14 -6.68 0.43 9.30
C GLY A 14 -5.74 -0.77 9.33
N LEU A 15 -4.81 -0.84 8.38
CA LEU A 15 -3.89 -1.98 8.28
C LEU A 15 -2.55 -1.64 8.92
N SER A 16 -2.00 -2.64 9.63
CA SER A 16 -0.63 -2.55 10.09
C SER A 16 0.31 -2.95 8.96
N GLN A 17 1.62 -2.76 9.17
CA GLN A 17 2.61 -3.25 8.22
C GLN A 17 2.55 -4.77 8.11
N ASP A 18 2.31 -5.47 9.24
CA ASP A 18 2.14 -6.92 9.20
C ASP A 18 0.94 -7.32 8.36
N ASP A 19 -0.17 -6.60 8.49
CA ASP A 19 -1.35 -6.90 7.69
C ASP A 19 -1.06 -6.75 6.21
N LEU A 20 -0.38 -5.67 5.84
CA LEU A 20 -0.06 -5.45 4.43
C LEU A 20 0.92 -6.51 3.93
N ALA A 21 1.86 -6.92 4.77
CA ALA A 21 2.80 -7.98 4.41
C ALA A 21 2.05 -9.26 4.07
N LYS A 22 1.08 -9.61 4.88
CA LYS A 22 0.28 -10.81 4.63
C LYS A 22 -0.53 -10.70 3.35
N LEU A 23 -1.12 -9.53 3.11
CA LEU A 23 -1.93 -9.34 1.92
C LEU A 23 -1.11 -9.35 0.64
N SER A 24 0.08 -8.77 0.69
CA SER A 24 0.87 -8.56 -0.52
C SER A 24 1.87 -9.67 -0.78
N GLY A 25 2.19 -10.46 0.24
CA GLY A 25 3.26 -11.45 0.13
C GLY A 25 4.65 -10.84 0.18
N VAL A 26 4.75 -9.56 0.54
CA VAL A 26 6.02 -8.86 0.68
C VAL A 26 6.36 -8.81 2.16
N SER A 27 7.62 -9.02 2.51
CA SER A 27 8.00 -9.07 3.92
C SER A 27 7.74 -7.74 4.62
N ARG A 28 7.41 -7.82 5.91
CA ARG A 28 7.21 -6.60 6.69
C ARG A 28 8.46 -5.73 6.70
N ALA A 29 9.62 -6.34 6.75
CA ALA A 29 10.87 -5.60 6.75
C ALA A 29 11.03 -4.78 5.47
N SER A 30 10.67 -5.36 4.34
CA SER A 30 10.74 -4.65 3.07
C SER A 30 9.76 -3.49 3.03
N ILE A 31 8.55 -3.71 3.52
CA ILE A 31 7.53 -2.65 3.58
C ILE A 31 8.01 -1.52 4.50
N SER A 32 8.51 -1.88 5.67
CA SER A 32 8.98 -0.90 6.63
C SER A 32 10.13 -0.07 6.05
N ASN A 33 11.08 -0.73 5.41
CA ASN A 33 12.20 -0.02 4.81
C ASN A 33 11.75 0.91 3.71
N PHE A 34 10.82 0.46 2.88
CA PHE A 34 10.30 1.30 1.81
C PHE A 34 9.58 2.52 2.35
N GLU A 35 8.74 2.33 3.37
CA GLU A 35 7.99 3.45 3.94
C GLU A 35 8.93 4.48 4.58
N ARG A 36 10.09 4.02 5.03
CA ARG A 36 11.03 4.90 5.69
C ARG A 36 11.91 5.68 4.73
N SER A 37 12.28 5.09 3.60
CA SER A 37 13.32 5.70 2.77
C SER A 37 13.09 5.62 1.27
N ALA A 38 11.96 5.12 0.83
CA ALA A 38 11.65 4.99 -0.59
C ALA A 38 12.58 4.04 -1.35
N SER A 39 13.39 3.27 -0.64
CA SER A 39 14.28 2.30 -1.27
C SER A 39 13.93 0.93 -0.75
N GLY A 40 14.44 -0.10 -1.40
CA GLY A 40 14.30 -1.44 -0.91
C GLY A 40 13.16 -2.24 -1.49
N LEU A 41 12.25 -1.62 -2.23
CA LEU A 41 11.22 -2.40 -2.93
C LEU A 41 11.58 -2.51 -4.40
N ILE A 42 11.80 -3.73 -4.85
CA ILE A 42 11.97 -3.97 -6.27
C ILE A 42 10.60 -3.79 -6.95
N ALA A 43 10.64 -3.61 -8.27
CA ALA A 43 9.42 -3.30 -9.02
C ALA A 43 8.31 -4.33 -8.80
N GLN A 44 8.67 -5.60 -8.74
CA GLN A 44 7.70 -6.67 -8.56
C GLN A 44 7.01 -6.56 -7.21
N ASN A 45 7.76 -6.27 -6.15
CA ASN A 45 7.18 -6.12 -4.82
C ASN A 45 6.32 -4.87 -4.73
N ARG A 46 6.75 -3.80 -5.37
CA ARG A 46 5.98 -2.57 -5.40
C ARG A 46 4.63 -2.79 -6.06
N LYS A 47 4.63 -3.53 -7.16
CA LYS A 47 3.41 -3.86 -7.87
C LYS A 47 2.48 -4.69 -6.99
N ALA A 48 3.03 -5.66 -6.26
CA ALA A 48 2.24 -6.50 -5.37
C ALA A 48 1.59 -5.67 -4.27
N VAL A 49 2.33 -4.72 -3.71
CA VAL A 49 1.80 -3.84 -2.66
C VAL A 49 0.67 -2.98 -3.22
N ILE A 50 0.88 -2.37 -4.38
CA ILE A 50 -0.16 -1.55 -5.00
C ILE A 50 -1.42 -2.37 -5.26
N SER A 51 -1.26 -3.54 -5.86
CA SER A 51 -2.41 -4.39 -6.17
C SER A 51 -3.17 -4.80 -4.92
N SER A 52 -2.46 -5.10 -3.85
CA SER A 52 -3.09 -5.49 -2.59
C SER A 52 -3.91 -4.35 -2.00
N LEU A 53 -3.34 -3.15 -2.03
CA LEU A 53 -4.05 -1.98 -1.51
C LEU A 53 -5.27 -1.65 -2.36
N GLU A 54 -5.14 -1.75 -3.68
CA GLU A 54 -6.27 -1.51 -4.56
C GLU A 54 -7.38 -2.53 -4.33
N ALA A 55 -7.00 -3.79 -4.16
CA ALA A 55 -7.99 -4.84 -3.89
C ALA A 55 -8.69 -4.61 -2.55
N ALA A 56 -8.01 -3.98 -1.60
CA ALA A 56 -8.57 -3.70 -0.28
C ALA A 56 -9.41 -2.43 -0.26
N GLY A 57 -9.47 -1.68 -1.35
CA GLY A 57 -10.35 -0.53 -1.43
C GLY A 57 -9.66 0.82 -1.60
N ILE A 58 -8.37 0.82 -1.90
CA ILE A 58 -7.64 2.07 -2.10
C ILE A 58 -7.62 2.42 -3.58
N GLU A 59 -7.78 3.70 -3.85
CA GLU A 59 -7.60 4.26 -5.19
C GLU A 59 -6.44 5.24 -5.14
N PHE A 60 -5.44 5.02 -5.99
CA PHE A 60 -4.33 5.97 -6.09
C PHE A 60 -4.72 7.05 -7.08
N ILE A 61 -4.61 8.29 -6.64
CA ILE A 61 -4.98 9.45 -7.45
C ILE A 61 -3.76 10.35 -7.55
N GLU A 62 -3.86 11.34 -8.42
CA GLU A 62 -2.78 12.29 -8.55
C GLU A 62 -2.61 13.03 -7.23
N GLY A 63 -1.41 12.95 -6.68
CA GLY A 63 -1.09 13.63 -5.44
C GLY A 63 -1.52 12.91 -4.18
N GLY A 64 -2.08 11.70 -4.27
CA GLY A 64 -2.47 11.04 -3.04
C GLY A 64 -3.19 9.72 -3.23
N VAL A 65 -3.93 9.37 -2.20
CA VAL A 65 -4.71 8.14 -2.17
C VAL A 65 -6.05 8.45 -1.54
N ARG A 66 -7.03 7.62 -1.83
CA ARG A 66 -8.33 7.73 -1.18
C ARG A 66 -8.97 6.35 -1.13
N LEU A 67 -9.97 6.21 -0.26
CA LEU A 67 -10.79 5.02 -0.27
C LEU A 67 -11.71 5.09 -1.47
N LYS A 68 -11.86 3.96 -2.16
CA LYS A 68 -12.80 3.90 -3.27
C LYS A 68 -14.22 4.14 -2.75
N PRO A 69 -15.06 4.84 -3.51
CA PRO A 69 -16.46 4.98 -3.12
C PRO A 69 -17.08 3.58 -3.02
N LYS A 70 -17.94 3.37 -2.06
CA LYS A 70 -18.66 2.12 -1.96
C LYS A 70 -19.62 2.03 -3.11
N GLY A 71 -19.56 1.04 -3.80
CA GLY A 71 -20.24 0.88 -5.01
C GLY A 71 -21.71 1.05 -4.99
N LYS A 72 -22.01 0.93 -5.38
CA LYS A 72 -22.79 0.98 -5.64
C LYS A 72 -23.11 0.14 -6.25
N LYS A 73 -23.37 -0.21 -6.37
CA LYS A 73 -23.59 -0.90 -6.80
C LYS A 73 -23.94 -1.05 -7.19
#